data_4079e44e5beb7ee83ba33dde5796040b
#
_entry.id   4079e44e5beb7ee83ba33dde5796040b
#
_cell.length_a   1.000
_cell.length_b   1.000
_cell.length_c   1.000
_cell.angle_alpha   90.00
_cell.angle_beta   90.00
_cell.angle_gamma   90.00
#
_symmetry.space_group_name_H-M   'P 1'
#
loop_
_entity.id
_entity.type
_entity.pdbx_description
1 polymer ?
#
loop_
_entity_poly.entity_id
_entity_poly.type
_entity_poly.pdbx_seq_one_letter_code
_entity_poly.pdbx_strand_id
1 'polypeptide(L)'
;MKNKHDNRSLPANRNYKDTIFRWLFSDKNNLLSLYNAIAGAHYQNPEALNIVTLENAVYMGMKNDLAFVLETGLYLYEHQSTYNPNIPLRDLFYIASEYQSLINQRTLYSSTLQTIPTPKFLVFYNGTDENIPDRLELRLSDAYENYSENPDLELKVTMLNINSDHNFELLKNCHVLWEYSQYVTRVRKYATMMSLNDAVNLAITECIQEGILTEFLSHNRAEVLKVSIFEYDK
;
A
#
# COMPACT_ATOMS: atom_id res chain seq x y z
N MET A 1 42.38 -28.70 5.02
CA MET A 1 41.47 -27.58 5.37
C MET A 1 40.68 -27.23 4.11
N LYS A 2 39.42 -27.63 4.03
CA LYS A 2 38.54 -27.36 2.87
C LYS A 2 37.71 -26.14 3.25
N ASN A 3 37.91 -25.01 2.55
CA ASN A 3 37.05 -23.85 2.65
C ASN A 3 35.66 -24.20 2.11
N LYS A 4 34.69 -24.29 2.99
CA LYS A 4 33.25 -24.24 2.60
C LYS A 4 32.95 -22.79 2.23
N HIS A 5 32.78 -22.53 0.94
CA HIS A 5 32.09 -21.33 0.50
C HIS A 5 30.65 -21.43 1.01
N ASP A 6 30.35 -20.63 2.03
CA ASP A 6 29.00 -20.40 2.54
C ASP A 6 28.26 -19.53 1.50
N ASN A 7 27.54 -20.19 0.63
CA ASN A 7 26.73 -19.55 -0.41
C ASN A 7 25.43 -19.09 0.25
N ARG A 8 25.50 -18.09 1.15
CA ARG A 8 24.32 -17.41 1.66
C ARG A 8 23.77 -16.56 0.54
N SER A 9 22.74 -17.07 -0.16
CA SER A 9 21.89 -16.25 -1.00
C SER A 9 21.34 -15.12 -0.13
N LEU A 10 21.68 -13.87 -0.48
CA LEU A 10 21.14 -12.68 0.16
C LEU A 10 19.61 -12.76 0.11
N PRO A 11 18.90 -12.50 1.22
CA PRO A 11 17.45 -12.52 1.20
C PRO A 11 16.95 -11.45 0.22
N ALA A 12 16.16 -11.89 -0.74
CA ALA A 12 15.57 -11.02 -1.76
C ALA A 12 14.72 -9.90 -1.11
N ASN A 13 14.83 -8.70 -1.65
CA ASN A 13 14.06 -7.55 -1.17
C ASN A 13 12.55 -7.83 -1.25
N ARG A 14 11.90 -7.87 -0.10
CA ARG A 14 10.44 -8.09 0.01
C ARG A 14 9.63 -6.82 -0.26
N ASN A 15 10.26 -5.65 -0.28
CA ASN A 15 9.59 -4.34 -0.37
C ASN A 15 9.40 -3.83 -1.81
N TYR A 16 9.89 -4.55 -2.85
CA TYR A 16 9.73 -4.12 -4.23
C TYR A 16 8.25 -3.91 -4.64
N LYS A 17 7.35 -4.70 -4.07
CA LYS A 17 5.91 -4.62 -4.34
C LYS A 17 5.32 -3.32 -3.84
N ASP A 18 5.71 -2.90 -2.63
CA ASP A 18 5.25 -1.65 -2.01
C ASP A 18 5.68 -0.46 -2.86
N THR A 19 6.93 -0.47 -3.35
CA THR A 19 7.45 0.58 -4.22
C THR A 19 6.72 0.63 -5.58
N ILE A 20 6.49 -0.52 -6.22
CA ILE A 20 5.77 -0.59 -7.51
C ILE A 20 4.31 -0.16 -7.33
N PHE A 21 3.64 -0.62 -6.27
CA PHE A 21 2.27 -0.20 -5.95
C PHE A 21 2.20 1.32 -5.79
N ARG A 22 3.09 1.90 -5.00
CA ARG A 22 3.16 3.36 -4.80
C ARG A 22 3.40 4.11 -6.11
N TRP A 23 4.31 3.64 -6.97
CA TRP A 23 4.56 4.29 -8.27
C TRP A 23 3.34 4.26 -9.18
N LEU A 24 2.66 3.12 -9.29
CA LEU A 24 1.44 2.98 -10.08
C LEU A 24 0.33 3.92 -9.62
N PHE A 25 0.12 4.00 -8.31
CA PHE A 25 -0.97 4.79 -7.73
C PHE A 25 -0.56 6.21 -7.31
N SER A 26 0.68 6.63 -7.56
CA SER A 26 1.07 8.05 -7.55
C SER A 26 0.53 8.80 -8.77
N ASP A 27 0.18 8.11 -9.84
CA ASP A 27 -0.61 8.69 -10.94
C ASP A 27 -2.04 8.94 -10.48
N LYS A 28 -2.52 10.18 -10.64
CA LYS A 28 -3.84 10.60 -10.17
C LYS A 28 -5.01 9.87 -10.87
N ASN A 29 -4.86 9.47 -12.13
CA ASN A 29 -5.90 8.73 -12.84
C ASN A 29 -6.04 7.32 -12.25
N ASN A 30 -4.89 6.65 -12.01
CA ASN A 30 -4.86 5.35 -11.40
C ASN A 30 -5.41 5.40 -9.97
N LEU A 31 -5.01 6.41 -9.19
CA LEU A 31 -5.50 6.61 -7.82
C LEU A 31 -7.01 6.88 -7.78
N LEU A 32 -7.51 7.70 -8.71
CA LEU A 32 -8.96 7.96 -8.81
C LEU A 32 -9.74 6.71 -9.21
N SER A 33 -9.19 5.91 -10.14
CA SER A 33 -9.79 4.62 -10.51
C SER A 33 -9.87 3.67 -9.32
N LEU A 34 -8.80 3.58 -8.53
CA LEU A 34 -8.76 2.78 -7.31
C LEU A 34 -9.79 3.27 -6.28
N TYR A 35 -9.82 4.59 -6.03
CA TYR A 35 -10.81 5.18 -5.14
C TYR A 35 -12.24 4.88 -5.58
N ASN A 36 -12.57 5.09 -6.85
CA ASN A 36 -13.90 4.82 -7.39
C ASN A 36 -14.29 3.36 -7.21
N ALA A 37 -13.39 2.42 -7.46
CA ALA A 37 -13.64 1.00 -7.31
C ALA A 37 -13.95 0.59 -5.85
N ILE A 38 -13.26 1.22 -4.89
CA ILE A 38 -13.43 0.94 -3.46
C ILE A 38 -14.70 1.60 -2.91
N ALA A 39 -14.95 2.86 -3.28
CA ALA A 39 -16.03 3.66 -2.76
C ALA A 39 -17.36 3.42 -3.49
N GLY A 40 -17.36 2.69 -4.62
CA GLY A 40 -18.52 2.61 -5.52
C GLY A 40 -18.89 3.96 -6.11
N ALA A 41 -17.90 4.84 -6.30
CA ALA A 41 -18.07 6.20 -6.79
C ALA A 41 -17.72 6.30 -8.29
N HIS A 42 -18.00 7.46 -8.89
CA HIS A 42 -17.79 7.70 -10.32
C HIS A 42 -17.19 9.08 -10.59
N TYR A 43 -16.19 9.49 -9.80
CA TYR A 43 -15.47 10.73 -10.04
C TYR A 43 -14.70 10.68 -11.35
N GLN A 44 -14.74 11.78 -12.13
CA GLN A 44 -14.11 11.86 -13.45
C GLN A 44 -12.90 12.78 -13.48
N ASN A 45 -12.76 13.66 -12.48
CA ASN A 45 -11.69 14.65 -12.45
C ASN A 45 -10.56 14.21 -11.49
N PRO A 46 -9.42 13.71 -12.00
CA PRO A 46 -8.28 13.33 -11.16
C PRO A 46 -7.64 14.52 -10.45
N GLU A 47 -7.80 15.75 -10.95
CA GLU A 47 -7.27 16.96 -10.31
C GLU A 47 -8.02 17.33 -9.01
N ALA A 48 -9.18 16.72 -8.76
CA ALA A 48 -9.86 16.83 -7.46
C ALA A 48 -9.09 16.12 -6.33
N LEU A 49 -8.18 15.19 -6.68
CA LEU A 49 -7.31 14.53 -5.70
C LEU A 49 -6.16 15.47 -5.31
N ASN A 50 -6.06 15.75 -4.02
CA ASN A 50 -4.91 16.43 -3.44
C ASN A 50 -4.04 15.42 -2.70
N ILE A 51 -2.93 15.01 -3.32
CA ILE A 51 -1.97 14.08 -2.70
C ILE A 51 -1.24 14.84 -1.59
N VAL A 52 -1.32 14.33 -0.37
CA VAL A 52 -0.63 14.88 0.81
C VAL A 52 0.62 14.05 1.02
N THR A 53 1.79 14.67 0.87
CA THR A 53 3.06 13.99 1.09
C THR A 53 3.42 14.12 2.56
N LEU A 54 3.54 13.01 3.25
CA LEU A 54 3.99 12.93 4.65
C LEU A 54 5.51 13.08 4.74
N GLU A 55 6.04 14.28 4.49
CA GLU A 55 7.49 14.53 4.56
C GLU A 55 8.09 14.22 5.94
N ASN A 56 7.28 14.29 7.00
CA ASN A 56 7.71 14.05 8.38
C ASN A 56 7.63 12.59 8.84
N ALA A 57 7.08 11.68 8.06
CA ALA A 57 7.02 10.25 8.37
C ALA A 57 8.41 9.57 8.41
N VAL A 58 9.42 10.23 7.87
CA VAL A 58 10.82 9.77 7.91
C VAL A 58 11.33 9.62 9.36
N TYR A 59 10.77 10.36 10.33
CA TYR A 59 11.25 10.37 11.72
C TYR A 59 10.99 9.06 12.48
N MET A 60 10.06 8.21 12.01
CA MET A 60 9.72 6.93 12.66
C MET A 60 9.94 5.72 11.76
N GLY A 61 10.61 5.88 10.62
CA GLY A 61 10.80 4.77 9.65
C GLY A 61 9.49 4.32 9.00
N MET A 62 8.41 5.06 9.20
CA MET A 62 7.10 4.78 8.64
C MET A 62 6.93 5.58 7.36
N LYS A 63 7.05 4.91 6.22
CA LYS A 63 6.68 5.47 4.92
C LYS A 63 5.29 4.93 4.59
N ASN A 64 4.25 5.75 4.70
CA ASN A 64 2.97 5.38 4.10
C ASN A 64 3.05 5.50 2.60
N ASP A 65 2.34 4.61 1.93
CA ASP A 65 2.46 4.52 0.50
C ASP A 65 1.75 5.69 -0.19
N LEU A 66 0.52 6.01 0.22
CA LEU A 66 -0.27 7.08 -0.38
C LEU A 66 -1.22 7.73 0.64
N ALA A 67 -1.14 9.04 0.78
CA ALA A 67 -2.14 9.82 1.49
C ALA A 67 -2.70 10.90 0.56
N PHE A 68 -4.02 11.07 0.54
CA PHE A 68 -4.67 12.08 -0.29
C PHE A 68 -5.97 12.58 0.32
N VAL A 69 -6.30 13.81 -0.03
CA VAL A 69 -7.59 14.43 0.29
C VAL A 69 -8.45 14.45 -0.97
N LEU A 70 -9.69 14.01 -0.81
CA LEU A 70 -10.73 14.15 -1.82
C LEU A 70 -11.99 14.69 -1.12
N GLU A 71 -12.47 15.87 -1.54
CA GLU A 71 -13.55 16.60 -0.87
C GLU A 71 -13.27 16.81 0.63
N THR A 72 -14.03 16.15 1.51
CA THR A 72 -13.91 16.24 2.98
C THR A 72 -13.29 14.98 3.59
N GLY A 73 -12.83 14.03 2.76
CA GLY A 73 -12.19 12.80 3.20
C GLY A 73 -10.68 12.88 3.12
N LEU A 74 -9.99 12.34 4.11
CA LEU A 74 -8.54 12.08 4.11
C LEU A 74 -8.32 10.57 4.06
N TYR A 75 -7.70 10.09 3.00
CA TYR A 75 -7.51 8.67 2.71
C TYR A 75 -6.05 8.29 2.89
N LEU A 76 -5.81 7.28 3.72
CA LEU A 76 -4.49 6.69 3.93
C LEU A 76 -4.54 5.26 3.34
N TYR A 77 -3.79 5.07 2.25
CA TYR A 77 -3.67 3.81 1.53
C TYR A 77 -2.27 3.25 1.73
N GLU A 78 -2.18 2.07 2.29
CA GLU A 78 -0.92 1.37 2.56
C GLU A 78 -0.90 0.02 1.84
N HIS A 79 0.23 -0.35 1.24
CA HIS A 79 0.45 -1.67 0.67
C HIS A 79 1.24 -2.53 1.66
N GLN A 80 0.82 -3.78 1.87
CA GLN A 80 1.47 -4.70 2.80
C GLN A 80 1.67 -6.08 2.18
N SER A 81 2.91 -6.58 2.21
CA SER A 81 3.25 -7.96 1.81
C SER A 81 3.21 -8.95 2.99
N THR A 82 3.04 -8.46 4.21
CA THR A 82 3.02 -9.27 5.43
C THR A 82 1.90 -8.75 6.33
N TYR A 83 1.14 -9.65 6.93
CA TYR A 83 0.17 -9.27 7.94
C TYR A 83 0.85 -8.62 9.14
N ASN A 84 0.34 -7.46 9.56
CA ASN A 84 0.83 -6.73 10.72
C ASN A 84 -0.35 -6.25 11.57
N PRO A 85 -0.58 -6.82 12.77
CA PRO A 85 -1.70 -6.43 13.63
C PRO A 85 -1.54 -5.03 14.24
N ASN A 86 -0.34 -4.42 14.18
CA ASN A 86 -0.06 -3.11 14.77
C ASN A 86 -0.38 -1.95 13.81
N ILE A 87 -0.96 -2.21 12.64
CA ILE A 87 -1.32 -1.15 11.68
C ILE A 87 -2.23 -0.08 12.31
N PRO A 88 -3.30 -0.41 13.07
CA PRO A 88 -4.14 0.63 13.66
C PRO A 88 -3.38 1.57 14.62
N LEU A 89 -2.42 1.05 15.36
CA LEU A 89 -1.58 1.86 16.25
C LEU A 89 -0.63 2.76 15.45
N ARG A 90 -0.08 2.27 14.35
CA ARG A 90 0.76 3.07 13.44
C ARG A 90 -0.06 4.18 12.80
N ASP A 91 -1.25 3.86 12.29
CA ASP A 91 -2.14 4.81 11.64
C ASP A 91 -2.64 5.89 12.61
N LEU A 92 -2.79 5.58 13.89
CA LEU A 92 -3.11 6.58 14.92
C LEU A 92 -2.02 7.67 14.99
N PHE A 93 -0.74 7.29 15.04
CA PHE A 93 0.35 8.27 15.06
C PHE A 93 0.43 9.07 13.76
N TYR A 94 0.13 8.44 12.66
CA TYR A 94 0.09 9.04 11.35
C TYR A 94 -0.98 10.12 11.26
N ILE A 95 -2.23 9.75 11.51
CA ILE A 95 -3.35 10.69 11.38
C ILE A 95 -3.21 11.84 12.37
N ALA A 96 -2.67 11.60 13.58
CA ALA A 96 -2.39 12.65 14.54
C ALA A 96 -1.39 13.68 14.01
N SER A 97 -0.32 13.22 13.35
CA SER A 97 0.67 14.08 12.70
C SER A 97 0.06 14.87 11.54
N GLU A 98 -0.75 14.22 10.69
CA GLU A 98 -1.44 14.89 9.59
C GLU A 98 -2.37 15.99 10.08
N TYR A 99 -3.21 15.70 11.05
CA TYR A 99 -4.10 16.72 11.60
C TYR A 99 -3.34 17.88 12.24
N GLN A 100 -2.19 17.62 12.88
CA GLN A 100 -1.33 18.70 13.39
C GLN A 100 -0.81 19.63 12.28
N SER A 101 -0.56 19.11 11.09
CA SER A 101 -0.12 19.91 9.94
C SER A 101 -1.26 20.67 9.27
N LEU A 102 -2.47 20.10 9.27
CA LEU A 102 -3.64 20.67 8.60
C LEU A 102 -4.32 21.78 9.40
N ILE A 103 -4.20 21.77 10.73
CA ILE A 103 -4.89 22.71 11.62
C ILE A 103 -3.96 23.79 12.16
N ASN A 104 -4.48 24.98 12.34
CA ASN A 104 -3.78 25.99 13.10
C ASN A 104 -3.92 25.70 14.62
N GLN A 105 -2.87 25.21 15.25
CA GLN A 105 -2.89 24.83 16.66
C GLN A 105 -3.41 25.92 17.62
N ARG A 106 -3.25 27.22 17.27
CA ARG A 106 -3.77 28.34 18.07
C ARG A 106 -5.30 28.34 18.12
N THR A 107 -5.97 27.85 17.09
CA THR A 107 -7.44 27.82 17.01
C THR A 107 -8.05 26.71 17.86
N LEU A 108 -7.27 25.71 18.27
CA LEU A 108 -7.74 24.63 19.17
C LEU A 108 -8.19 25.14 20.54
N TYR A 109 -7.69 26.30 20.95
CA TYR A 109 -8.04 26.93 22.24
C TYR A 109 -9.18 27.93 22.11
N SER A 110 -9.76 28.09 20.93
CA SER A 110 -10.94 28.95 20.71
C SER A 110 -12.23 28.21 21.08
N SER A 111 -13.32 28.94 21.23
CA SER A 111 -14.66 28.37 21.44
C SER A 111 -15.32 27.87 20.13
N THR A 112 -14.66 28.05 18.99
CA THR A 112 -15.17 27.64 17.68
C THR A 112 -14.71 26.24 17.36
N LEU A 113 -15.63 25.34 17.02
CA LEU A 113 -15.31 23.98 16.57
C LEU A 113 -14.44 24.02 15.32
N GLN A 114 -13.30 23.35 15.37
CA GLN A 114 -12.43 23.15 14.20
C GLN A 114 -12.86 21.87 13.49
N THR A 115 -13.21 21.97 12.22
CA THR A 115 -13.52 20.80 11.38
C THR A 115 -12.24 20.28 10.72
N ILE A 116 -12.14 18.96 10.61
CA ILE A 116 -11.03 18.25 9.99
C ILE A 116 -11.58 17.26 8.96
N PRO A 117 -10.80 16.89 7.94
CA PRO A 117 -11.21 15.85 6.98
C PRO A 117 -11.47 14.52 7.68
N THR A 118 -12.49 13.79 7.24
CA THR A 118 -12.82 12.48 7.80
C THR A 118 -11.77 11.44 7.36
N PRO A 119 -11.08 10.75 8.30
CA PRO A 119 -10.02 9.82 7.94
C PRO A 119 -10.61 8.48 7.48
N LYS A 120 -9.93 7.84 6.53
CA LYS A 120 -10.19 6.48 6.05
C LYS A 120 -8.86 5.75 5.90
N PHE A 121 -8.77 4.57 6.49
CA PHE A 121 -7.56 3.74 6.51
C PHE A 121 -7.80 2.46 5.75
N LEU A 122 -7.00 2.22 4.70
CA LEU A 122 -7.06 1.02 3.89
C LEU A 122 -5.68 0.42 3.71
N VAL A 123 -5.62 -0.89 3.85
CA VAL A 123 -4.42 -1.70 3.59
C VAL A 123 -4.70 -2.64 2.43
N PHE A 124 -3.85 -2.61 1.44
CA PHE A 124 -3.87 -3.54 0.31
C PHE A 124 -2.89 -4.66 0.61
N TYR A 125 -3.43 -5.79 1.04
CA TYR A 125 -2.62 -6.97 1.36
C TYR A 125 -2.32 -7.76 0.09
N ASN A 126 -1.04 -7.95 -0.16
CA ASN A 126 -0.54 -8.79 -1.23
C ASN A 126 0.56 -9.72 -0.69
N GLY A 127 0.26 -10.45 0.39
CA GLY A 127 1.14 -11.44 1.00
C GLY A 127 0.86 -12.86 0.52
N THR A 128 1.49 -13.84 1.17
CA THR A 128 1.38 -15.27 0.86
C THR A 128 0.67 -16.08 1.95
N ASP A 129 0.12 -15.41 2.97
CA ASP A 129 -0.67 -16.09 4.00
C ASP A 129 -2.08 -16.33 3.46
N GLU A 130 -2.40 -17.59 3.21
CA GLU A 130 -3.68 -18.04 2.65
C GLU A 130 -4.85 -17.88 3.63
N ASN A 131 -4.59 -17.62 4.92
CA ASN A 131 -5.65 -17.42 5.91
C ASN A 131 -6.20 -15.99 5.90
N ILE A 132 -5.60 -15.05 5.17
CA ILE A 132 -6.10 -13.68 5.08
C ILE A 132 -7.32 -13.63 4.16
N PRO A 133 -8.52 -13.32 4.67
CA PRO A 133 -9.74 -13.27 3.88
C PRO A 133 -9.72 -12.10 2.89
N ASP A 134 -10.72 -12.03 2.02
CA ASP A 134 -10.91 -10.93 1.07
C ASP A 134 -10.92 -9.57 1.76
N ARG A 135 -11.57 -9.51 2.92
CA ARG A 135 -11.66 -8.30 3.73
C ARG A 135 -11.51 -8.63 5.22
N LEU A 136 -10.67 -7.87 5.89
CA LEU A 136 -10.44 -7.95 7.33
C LEU A 136 -10.51 -6.55 7.95
N GLU A 137 -11.19 -6.39 9.07
CA GLU A 137 -11.15 -5.18 9.88
C GLU A 137 -10.14 -5.35 11.01
N LEU A 138 -9.17 -4.45 11.09
CA LEU A 138 -8.22 -4.36 12.20
C LEU A 138 -8.65 -3.21 13.11
N ARG A 139 -8.54 -3.38 14.41
CA ARG A 139 -8.99 -2.42 15.41
C ARG A 139 -7.86 -2.00 16.34
N LEU A 140 -7.81 -0.73 16.69
CA LEU A 140 -6.87 -0.23 17.68
C LEU A 140 -7.14 -0.86 19.06
N SER A 141 -8.39 -1.09 19.39
CA SER A 141 -8.81 -1.72 20.65
C SER A 141 -8.27 -3.14 20.84
N ASP A 142 -7.89 -3.85 19.77
CA ASP A 142 -7.25 -5.16 19.86
C ASP A 142 -5.85 -5.09 20.50
N ALA A 143 -5.24 -3.91 20.55
CA ALA A 143 -3.95 -3.67 21.18
C ALA A 143 -4.05 -3.20 22.63
N TYR A 144 -5.24 -3.01 23.19
CA TYR A 144 -5.41 -2.58 24.57
C TYR A 144 -5.20 -3.74 25.55
N GLU A 145 -4.48 -3.46 26.63
CA GLU A 145 -4.23 -4.47 27.68
C GLU A 145 -5.53 -4.96 28.35
N ASN A 146 -6.56 -4.08 28.40
CA ASN A 146 -7.86 -4.41 28.95
C ASN A 146 -8.93 -4.27 27.87
N TYR A 147 -9.74 -5.33 27.70
CA TYR A 147 -10.86 -5.30 26.79
C TYR A 147 -11.92 -4.29 27.19
N SER A 148 -12.44 -3.55 26.21
CA SER A 148 -13.59 -2.66 26.34
C SER A 148 -14.48 -2.80 25.10
N GLU A 149 -15.77 -3.01 25.30
CA GLU A 149 -16.74 -3.03 24.19
C GLU A 149 -16.86 -1.64 23.50
N ASN A 150 -16.71 -0.59 24.28
CA ASN A 150 -16.83 0.79 23.82
C ASN A 150 -15.62 1.60 24.33
N PRO A 151 -14.46 1.48 23.73
CA PRO A 151 -13.30 2.26 24.13
C PRO A 151 -13.49 3.73 23.77
N ASP A 152 -12.98 4.64 24.61
CA ASP A 152 -13.03 6.08 24.35
C ASP A 152 -12.20 6.48 23.11
N LEU A 153 -11.23 5.66 22.72
CA LEU A 153 -10.45 5.83 21.50
C LEU A 153 -10.52 4.56 20.67
N GLU A 154 -11.00 4.66 19.44
CA GLU A 154 -11.02 3.58 18.47
C GLU A 154 -10.56 4.07 17.10
N LEU A 155 -9.74 3.26 16.43
CA LEU A 155 -9.36 3.43 15.04
C LEU A 155 -9.52 2.08 14.32
N LYS A 156 -10.20 2.11 13.17
CA LYS A 156 -10.46 0.92 12.37
C LYS A 156 -9.76 1.02 11.04
N VAL A 157 -9.07 -0.03 10.66
CA VAL A 157 -8.39 -0.17 9.37
C VAL A 157 -9.04 -1.28 8.58
N THR A 158 -9.40 -1.02 7.34
CA THR A 158 -9.87 -2.06 6.43
C THR A 158 -8.69 -2.62 5.64
N MET A 159 -8.41 -3.90 5.80
CA MET A 159 -7.46 -4.63 4.97
C MET A 159 -8.22 -5.34 3.84
N LEU A 160 -7.75 -5.16 2.60
CA LEU A 160 -8.29 -5.79 1.39
C LEU A 160 -7.22 -6.71 0.79
N ASN A 161 -7.53 -7.98 0.64
CA ASN A 161 -6.64 -8.94 -0.01
C ASN A 161 -6.72 -8.73 -1.53
N ILE A 162 -5.63 -8.29 -2.14
CA ILE A 162 -5.55 -7.98 -3.57
C ILE A 162 -4.77 -9.04 -4.37
N ASN A 163 -4.62 -10.24 -3.84
CA ASN A 163 -4.12 -11.36 -4.63
C ASN A 163 -5.11 -11.70 -5.76
N SER A 164 -4.61 -12.34 -6.83
CA SER A 164 -5.38 -12.56 -8.06
C SER A 164 -6.62 -13.45 -7.91
N ASP A 165 -6.70 -14.21 -6.83
CA ASP A 165 -7.80 -15.12 -6.45
C ASP A 165 -8.75 -14.53 -5.39
N HIS A 166 -8.56 -13.26 -5.05
CA HIS A 166 -9.35 -12.54 -4.06
C HIS A 166 -10.00 -11.27 -4.63
N ASN A 167 -11.04 -10.76 -3.98
CA ASN A 167 -11.70 -9.48 -4.27
C ASN A 167 -11.97 -9.23 -5.76
N PHE A 168 -12.55 -10.20 -6.46
CA PHE A 168 -12.78 -10.16 -7.91
C PHE A 168 -13.49 -8.88 -8.39
N GLU A 169 -14.50 -8.41 -7.66
CA GLU A 169 -15.22 -7.20 -8.03
C GLU A 169 -14.35 -5.95 -7.93
N LEU A 170 -13.48 -5.86 -6.91
CA LEU A 170 -12.53 -4.76 -6.78
C LEU A 170 -11.51 -4.78 -7.93
N LEU A 171 -10.94 -5.95 -8.22
CA LEU A 171 -9.97 -6.12 -9.30
C LEU A 171 -10.59 -5.83 -10.68
N LYS A 172 -11.83 -6.25 -10.90
CA LYS A 172 -12.59 -5.96 -12.12
C LYS A 172 -12.88 -4.46 -12.31
N ASN A 173 -13.18 -3.76 -11.23
CA ASN A 173 -13.53 -2.34 -11.26
C ASN A 173 -12.31 -1.41 -11.27
N CYS A 174 -11.12 -1.91 -10.92
CA CYS A 174 -9.85 -1.19 -11.02
C CYS A 174 -8.85 -1.98 -11.86
N HIS A 175 -8.83 -1.71 -13.17
CA HIS A 175 -8.02 -2.48 -14.12
C HIS A 175 -6.52 -2.48 -13.76
N VAL A 176 -5.97 -1.33 -13.39
CA VAL A 176 -4.55 -1.21 -13.00
C VAL A 176 -4.22 -2.06 -11.77
N LEU A 177 -5.17 -2.17 -10.80
CA LEU A 177 -4.99 -3.04 -9.64
C LEU A 177 -4.98 -4.53 -10.05
N TRP A 178 -5.85 -4.91 -10.98
CA TRP A 178 -5.86 -6.26 -11.55
C TRP A 178 -4.54 -6.55 -12.26
N GLU A 179 -4.07 -5.66 -13.12
CA GLU A 179 -2.78 -5.81 -13.83
C GLU A 179 -1.61 -5.95 -12.85
N TYR A 180 -1.58 -5.12 -11.79
CA TYR A 180 -0.60 -5.23 -10.72
C TYR A 180 -0.63 -6.61 -10.04
N SER A 181 -1.82 -7.09 -9.69
CA SER A 181 -2.02 -8.43 -9.10
C SER A 181 -1.49 -9.54 -10.02
N GLN A 182 -1.76 -9.46 -11.33
CA GLN A 182 -1.26 -10.39 -12.33
C GLN A 182 0.28 -10.38 -12.43
N TYR A 183 0.88 -9.20 -12.44
CA TYR A 183 2.35 -9.05 -12.45
C TYR A 183 2.98 -9.71 -11.20
N VAL A 184 2.47 -9.41 -10.02
CA VAL A 184 3.02 -9.98 -8.77
C VAL A 184 2.86 -11.50 -8.72
N THR A 185 1.73 -12.03 -9.19
CA THR A 185 1.48 -13.48 -9.27
C THR A 185 2.51 -14.17 -10.17
N ARG A 186 2.86 -13.58 -11.32
CA ARG A 186 3.91 -14.11 -12.21
C ARG A 186 5.29 -14.08 -11.57
N VAL A 187 5.66 -12.96 -10.95
CA VAL A 187 6.95 -12.87 -10.24
C VAL A 187 7.06 -13.95 -9.17
N ARG A 188 6.02 -14.15 -8.37
CA ARG A 188 5.99 -15.22 -7.35
C ARG A 188 6.16 -16.60 -7.94
N LYS A 189 5.40 -16.89 -9.00
CA LYS A 189 5.49 -18.18 -9.71
C LYS A 189 6.91 -18.46 -10.16
N TYR A 190 7.57 -17.50 -10.81
CA TYR A 190 8.92 -17.69 -11.31
C TYR A 190 9.98 -17.70 -10.22
N ALA A 191 9.80 -16.95 -9.15
CA ALA A 191 10.73 -16.93 -8.01
C ALA A 191 10.81 -18.28 -7.27
N THR A 192 9.87 -19.21 -7.49
CA THR A 192 9.99 -20.59 -7.00
C THR A 192 10.97 -21.45 -7.82
N MET A 193 11.32 -21.03 -9.04
CA MET A 193 12.08 -21.83 -10.01
C MET A 193 13.42 -21.21 -10.41
N MET A 194 13.60 -19.91 -10.17
CA MET A 194 14.78 -19.16 -10.58
C MET A 194 15.12 -18.02 -9.62
N SER A 195 16.21 -17.30 -9.87
CA SER A 195 16.56 -16.13 -9.07
C SER A 195 15.47 -15.06 -9.15
N LEU A 196 15.32 -14.23 -8.09
CA LEU A 196 14.33 -13.15 -8.11
C LEU A 196 14.55 -12.19 -9.29
N ASN A 197 15.81 -11.90 -9.63
CA ASN A 197 16.15 -11.05 -10.78
C ASN A 197 15.62 -11.63 -12.09
N ASP A 198 15.86 -12.91 -12.32
CA ASP A 198 15.40 -13.60 -13.53
C ASP A 198 13.87 -13.70 -13.54
N ALA A 199 13.26 -14.00 -12.40
CA ALA A 199 11.81 -14.07 -12.23
C ALA A 199 11.12 -12.73 -12.54
N VAL A 200 11.65 -11.61 -12.02
CA VAL A 200 11.14 -10.26 -12.29
C VAL A 200 11.32 -9.93 -13.78
N ASN A 201 12.49 -10.20 -14.36
CA ASN A 201 12.76 -9.89 -15.76
C ASN A 201 11.86 -10.68 -16.71
N LEU A 202 11.63 -11.96 -16.42
CA LEU A 202 10.72 -12.80 -17.20
C LEU A 202 9.27 -12.33 -17.06
N ALA A 203 8.83 -12.06 -15.84
CA ALA A 203 7.48 -11.54 -15.57
C ALA A 203 7.21 -10.21 -16.29
N ILE A 204 8.17 -9.27 -16.27
CA ILE A 204 8.07 -8.01 -17.03
C ILE A 204 7.89 -8.29 -18.51
N THR A 205 8.70 -9.19 -19.07
CA THR A 205 8.68 -9.49 -20.50
C THR A 205 7.33 -10.05 -20.93
N GLU A 206 6.81 -11.03 -20.18
CA GLU A 206 5.50 -11.64 -20.46
C GLU A 206 4.34 -10.66 -20.27
N CYS A 207 4.36 -9.89 -19.17
CA CYS A 207 3.34 -8.88 -18.93
C CYS A 207 3.25 -7.86 -20.07
N ILE A 208 4.39 -7.37 -20.58
CA ILE A 208 4.42 -6.45 -21.72
C ILE A 208 3.84 -7.14 -22.98
N GLN A 209 4.19 -8.40 -23.25
CA GLN A 209 3.67 -9.15 -24.41
C GLN A 209 2.16 -9.38 -24.34
N GLU A 210 1.62 -9.53 -23.15
CA GLU A 210 0.18 -9.77 -22.91
C GLU A 210 -0.62 -8.47 -22.72
N GLY A 211 0.01 -7.31 -22.79
CA GLY A 211 -0.68 -6.02 -22.62
C GLY A 211 -0.87 -5.59 -21.16
N ILE A 212 -0.23 -6.27 -20.19
CA ILE A 212 -0.37 -6.02 -18.75
C ILE A 212 0.68 -5.00 -18.31
N LEU A 213 0.25 -3.88 -17.72
CA LEU A 213 1.11 -2.76 -17.27
C LEU A 213 2.13 -2.34 -18.34
N THR A 214 1.81 -2.46 -19.62
CA THR A 214 2.77 -2.36 -20.73
C THR A 214 3.53 -1.04 -20.72
N GLU A 215 2.84 0.08 -20.62
CA GLU A 215 3.45 1.40 -20.62
C GLU A 215 4.36 1.58 -19.40
N PHE A 216 3.84 1.26 -18.22
CA PHE A 216 4.57 1.37 -16.96
C PHE A 216 5.84 0.50 -16.96
N LEU A 217 5.71 -0.78 -17.29
CA LEU A 217 6.83 -1.73 -17.26
C LEU A 217 7.86 -1.45 -18.36
N SER A 218 7.44 -0.94 -19.53
CA SER A 218 8.36 -0.58 -20.61
C SER A 218 9.20 0.62 -20.23
N HIS A 219 8.60 1.67 -19.65
CA HIS A 219 9.30 2.90 -19.27
C HIS A 219 10.16 2.71 -18.01
N ASN A 220 9.73 1.90 -17.06
CA ASN A 220 10.39 1.78 -15.75
C ASN A 220 11.13 0.44 -15.56
N ARG A 221 11.42 -0.30 -16.64
CA ARG A 221 12.01 -1.65 -16.55
C ARG A 221 13.28 -1.71 -15.69
N ALA A 222 14.20 -0.78 -15.91
CA ALA A 222 15.47 -0.74 -15.19
C ALA A 222 15.27 -0.45 -13.69
N GLU A 223 14.38 0.47 -13.37
CA GLU A 223 14.03 0.86 -12.01
C GLU A 223 13.30 -0.27 -11.29
N VAL A 224 12.34 -0.93 -11.93
CA VAL A 224 11.61 -2.08 -11.38
C VAL A 224 12.58 -3.23 -11.06
N LEU A 225 13.51 -3.53 -11.96
CA LEU A 225 14.58 -4.51 -11.71
C LEU A 225 15.46 -4.07 -10.56
N LYS A 226 15.90 -2.81 -10.52
CA LYS A 226 16.74 -2.27 -9.47
C LYS A 226 16.07 -2.35 -8.10
N VAL A 227 14.83 -1.92 -7.97
CA VAL A 227 14.06 -1.98 -6.71
C VAL A 227 13.90 -3.42 -6.22
N SER A 228 13.72 -4.36 -7.15
CA SER A 228 13.59 -5.79 -6.81
C SER A 228 14.90 -6.40 -6.27
N ILE A 229 16.06 -5.79 -6.57
CA ILE A 229 17.38 -6.34 -6.28
C ILE A 229 18.12 -5.55 -5.17
N PHE A 230 18.03 -4.21 -5.14
CA PHE A 230 19.00 -3.34 -4.50
C PHE A 230 18.53 -2.57 -3.24
N GLU A 231 17.35 -2.75 -2.70
CA GLU A 231 17.03 -2.11 -1.39
C GLU A 231 17.73 -2.82 -0.20
N TYR A 232 19.03 -3.13 -0.34
CA TYR A 232 19.79 -3.90 0.66
C TYR A 232 20.96 -3.16 1.30
N ASP A 233 21.07 -1.85 1.12
CA ASP A 233 22.11 -1.05 1.79
C ASP A 233 21.50 0.12 2.57
N LYS A 234 20.87 -0.20 3.74
CA LYS A 234 20.86 0.73 4.90
C LYS A 234 20.51 -0.02 6.17
#